data_b16bcc7775d3b5ae98dfa50df820a925
#
_entry.id   b16bcc7775d3b5ae98dfa50df820a925
#
_cell.length_a   1.000
_cell.length_b   1.000
_cell.length_c   1.000
_cell.angle_alpha   90.00
_cell.angle_beta   90.00
_cell.angle_gamma   90.00
#
_symmetry.space_group_name_H-M   'P 1'
#
loop_
_entity.id
_entity.type
_entity.pdbx_description
1 polymer ?
#
loop_
_entity_poly.entity_id
_entity_poly.type
_entity_poly.pdbx_seq_one_letter_code
_entity_poly.pdbx_strand_id
1 'polypeptide(L)' 'MENIIRIINTVLSNRGKKEVTVINKNSHLRNDIGFDSLDLAELTVRIEAEYGVDIFEDGIVNTVNEILQKIDSK' A
#
# COMPACT_ATOMS: atom_id res chain seq x y z
N MET A 1 -1.46 8.82 -7.25
CA MET A 1 -0.53 7.68 -7.43
C MET A 1 0.83 7.91 -6.80
N GLU A 2 1.46 9.05 -7.02
CA GLU A 2 2.77 9.37 -6.43
C GLU A 2 2.78 9.27 -4.91
N ASN A 3 1.73 9.74 -4.26
CA ASN A 3 1.65 9.71 -2.82
C ASN A 3 1.56 8.28 -2.28
N ILE A 4 0.85 7.42 -2.98
CA ILE A 4 0.75 5.99 -2.60
C ILE A 4 2.11 5.32 -2.79
N ILE A 5 2.82 5.62 -3.86
CA ILE A 5 4.17 5.09 -4.09
C ILE A 5 5.11 5.53 -2.96
N ARG A 6 5.03 6.79 -2.55
CA ARG A 6 5.82 7.31 -1.44
C ARG A 6 5.51 6.56 -0.14
N ILE A 7 4.25 6.35 0.15
CA ILE A 7 3.82 5.61 1.36
C ILE A 7 4.36 4.18 1.32
N ILE A 8 4.22 3.49 0.18
CA ILE A 8 4.70 2.12 0.01
C ILE A 8 6.20 2.05 0.29
N ASN A 9 6.98 2.96 -0.30
CA ASN A 9 8.43 2.97 -0.10
C ASN A 9 8.81 3.36 1.33
N THR A 10 8.03 4.20 1.99
CA THR A 10 8.24 4.52 3.40
C THR A 10 8.09 3.27 4.26
N VAL A 11 7.05 2.47 4.01
CA VAL A 11 6.85 1.21 4.73
C VAL A 11 8.03 0.26 4.50
N LEU A 12 8.44 0.10 3.25
CA LEU A 12 9.58 -0.77 2.91
C LEU A 12 10.85 -0.32 3.63
N SER A 13 11.14 0.96 3.60
CA SER A 13 12.33 1.52 4.24
C SER A 13 12.30 1.30 5.76
N ASN A 14 11.15 1.53 6.38
CA ASN A 14 11.00 1.35 7.84
C ASN A 14 11.16 -0.10 8.27
N ARG A 15 10.89 -1.03 7.36
CA ARG A 15 11.03 -2.46 7.60
C ARG A 15 12.41 -2.99 7.21
N GLY A 16 13.33 -2.10 6.80
CA GLY A 16 14.66 -2.50 6.36
C GLY A 16 14.67 -3.18 5.01
N LYS A 17 13.63 -3.00 4.22
CA LYS A 17 13.52 -3.58 2.88
C LYS A 17 13.91 -2.54 1.84
N LYS A 18 14.33 -3.04 0.67
CA LYS A 18 14.74 -2.17 -0.43
C LYS A 18 13.53 -1.50 -1.06
N GLU A 19 13.63 -0.20 -1.32
CA GLU A 19 12.59 0.53 -2.01
C GLU A 19 12.41 0.03 -3.44
N VAL A 20 11.18 0.11 -3.94
CA VAL A 20 10.84 -0.32 -5.30
C VAL A 20 10.67 0.92 -6.17
N THR A 21 11.38 0.96 -7.30
CA THR A 21 11.38 2.11 -8.20
C THR A 21 10.28 2.04 -9.25
N VAL A 22 9.81 0.83 -9.58
CA VAL A 22 8.78 0.63 -10.59
C VAL A 22 7.53 0.08 -9.92
N ILE A 23 6.56 0.95 -9.69
CA ILE A 23 5.26 0.59 -9.10
C ILE A 23 4.20 1.14 -10.03
N ASN A 24 3.26 0.29 -10.42
CA ASN A 24 2.13 0.70 -11.25
C ASN A 24 0.82 0.17 -10.65
N LYS A 25 -0.31 0.48 -11.27
CA LYS A 25 -1.62 0.11 -10.76
C LYS A 25 -1.80 -1.40 -10.62
N ASN A 26 -1.15 -2.17 -11.47
CA ASN A 26 -1.26 -3.62 -11.47
C ASN A 26 -0.26 -4.31 -10.54
N SER A 27 0.64 -3.56 -9.91
CA SER A 27 1.63 -4.13 -9.00
C SER A 27 0.94 -4.82 -7.84
N HIS A 28 1.31 -6.07 -7.61
CA HIS A 28 0.78 -6.89 -6.53
C HIS A 28 1.59 -6.62 -5.26
N LEU A 29 0.90 -6.31 -4.17
CA LEU A 29 1.57 -5.90 -2.94
C LEU A 29 2.52 -6.97 -2.40
N ARG A 30 2.11 -8.23 -2.43
CA ARG A 30 2.95 -9.34 -1.96
C ARG A 30 3.93 -9.82 -3.01
N ASN A 31 3.45 -10.07 -4.23
CA ASN A 31 4.26 -10.75 -5.25
C ASN A 31 5.24 -9.82 -5.95
N ASP A 32 4.84 -8.58 -6.20
CA ASP A 32 5.65 -7.62 -6.96
C ASP A 32 6.43 -6.67 -6.06
N ILE A 33 5.81 -6.20 -4.98
CA ILE A 33 6.42 -5.24 -4.07
C ILE A 33 7.15 -5.95 -2.93
N GLY A 34 6.67 -7.12 -2.53
CA GLY A 34 7.33 -7.92 -1.50
C GLY A 34 6.83 -7.66 -0.08
N PHE A 35 5.61 -7.15 0.08
CA PHE A 35 5.05 -6.93 1.41
C PHE A 35 4.69 -8.25 2.08
N ASP A 36 4.98 -8.34 3.37
CA ASP A 36 4.45 -9.39 4.23
C ASP A 36 3.27 -8.85 5.05
N SER A 37 2.73 -9.65 5.98
CA SER A 37 1.56 -9.26 6.77
C SER A 37 1.82 -8.04 7.65
N LEU A 38 3.03 -7.90 8.19
CA LEU A 38 3.37 -6.74 9.01
C LEU A 38 3.48 -5.48 8.17
N ASP A 39 4.04 -5.60 6.96
CA ASP A 39 4.11 -4.47 6.04
C ASP A 39 2.72 -3.99 5.65
N LEU A 40 1.81 -4.92 5.39
CA LEU A 40 0.43 -4.58 5.04
C LEU A 40 -0.28 -3.89 6.20
N ALA A 41 -0.03 -4.32 7.43
CA ALA A 41 -0.59 -3.66 8.62
C ALA A 41 -0.09 -2.22 8.73
N GLU A 42 1.19 -2.00 8.53
CA GLU A 42 1.75 -0.64 8.58
C GLU A 42 1.20 0.23 7.44
N LEU A 43 1.08 -0.35 6.23
CA LEU A 43 0.52 0.35 5.09
C LEU A 43 -0.91 0.83 5.39
N THR A 44 -1.72 -0.03 5.99
CA THR A 44 -3.10 0.31 6.36
C THR A 44 -3.15 1.50 7.31
N VAL A 45 -2.31 1.47 8.35
CA VAL A 45 -2.26 2.56 9.33
C VAL A 45 -1.89 3.88 8.67
N ARG A 46 -0.90 3.86 7.79
CA ARG A 46 -0.44 5.09 7.12
C ARG A 46 -1.48 5.64 6.16
N ILE A 47 -2.17 4.78 5.42
CA ILE A 47 -3.22 5.22 4.50
C ILE A 47 -4.40 5.78 5.29
N GLU A 48 -4.80 5.12 6.37
CA GLU A 48 -5.87 5.64 7.22
C GLU A 48 -5.51 6.99 7.81
N ALA A 49 -4.27 7.17 8.25
CA ALA A 49 -3.82 8.45 8.82
C ALA A 49 -3.87 9.59 7.79
N GLU A 50 -3.55 9.29 6.54
CA GLU A 50 -3.46 10.33 5.50
C GLU A 50 -4.79 10.55 4.76
N TYR A 51 -5.56 9.50 4.53
CA TYR A 51 -6.79 9.55 3.72
C TYR A 51 -8.07 9.27 4.51
N GLY A 52 -7.95 8.78 5.75
CA GLY A 52 -9.11 8.41 6.54
C GLY A 52 -9.83 7.17 6.01
N VAL A 53 -9.13 6.31 5.30
CA VAL A 53 -9.70 5.10 4.68
C VAL A 53 -9.02 3.87 5.24
N ASP A 54 -9.81 2.89 5.68
CA ASP A 54 -9.31 1.56 6.03
C ASP A 54 -9.41 0.67 4.81
N ILE A 55 -8.27 0.42 4.16
CA ILE A 55 -8.24 -0.34 2.91
C ILE A 55 -8.56 -1.82 3.08
N PHE A 56 -8.58 -2.33 4.31
CA PHE A 56 -8.92 -3.73 4.59
C PHE A 56 -10.30 -3.90 5.23
N GLU A 57 -11.10 -2.84 5.31
CA GLU A 57 -12.43 -2.89 5.94
C GLU A 57 -13.32 -3.94 5.29
N ASP A 58 -13.29 -4.03 3.97
CA ASP A 58 -14.17 -4.94 3.21
C ASP A 58 -13.47 -6.25 2.80
N GLY A 59 -12.25 -6.46 3.24
CA GLY A 59 -11.51 -7.67 2.91
C GLY A 59 -10.09 -7.41 2.45
N ILE A 60 -9.48 -8.40 1.79
CA ILE A 60 -8.08 -8.34 1.38
C ILE A 60 -7.92 -7.44 0.16
N VAL A 61 -6.89 -6.60 0.20
CA VAL A 61 -6.45 -5.80 -0.94
C VAL A 61 -5.13 -6.37 -1.45
N ASN A 62 -5.06 -6.64 -2.75
CA ASN A 62 -3.90 -7.31 -3.35
C ASN A 62 -3.06 -6.41 -4.24
N THR A 63 -3.65 -5.39 -4.87
CA THR A 63 -2.95 -4.55 -5.84
C THR A 63 -3.03 -3.08 -5.47
N VAL A 64 -2.11 -2.29 -6.06
CA VAL A 64 -2.12 -0.83 -5.90
C VAL A 64 -3.44 -0.24 -6.40
N ASN A 65 -3.97 -0.76 -7.50
CA ASN A 65 -5.24 -0.28 -8.05
C ASN A 65 -6.40 -0.43 -7.06
N GLU A 66 -6.43 -1.53 -6.32
CA GLU A 66 -7.46 -1.72 -5.30
C GLU A 66 -7.38 -0.69 -4.18
N ILE A 67 -6.15 -0.31 -3.79
CA ILE A 67 -5.94 0.78 -2.83
C ILE A 67 -6.51 2.09 -3.37
N LEU A 68 -6.18 2.41 -4.62
CA LEU A 68 -6.66 3.64 -5.25
C LEU A 68 -8.18 3.67 -5.35
N GLN A 69 -8.81 2.55 -5.66
CA GLN A 69 -10.27 2.45 -5.72
C GLN A 69 -10.91 2.70 -4.37
N LYS A 70 -10.34 2.18 -3.30
CA LYS A 70 -10.84 2.39 -1.94
C LYS A 70 -10.77 3.87 -1.57
N ILE A 71 -9.68 4.53 -1.90
CA ILE A 71 -9.50 5.95 -1.62
C ILE A 71 -10.50 6.78 -2.42
N ASP A 72 -10.67 6.47 -3.71
CA ASP A 72 -11.57 7.22 -4.58
C ASP A 72 -13.05 7.03 -4.24
N SER A 73 -13.41 5.90 -3.64
CA SER A 73 -14.80 5.60 -3.31
C SER A 73 -15.29 6.24 -2.01
N LYS A 74 -14.40 6.89 -1.31
CA LYS A 74 -14.72 7.53 -0.05
C LYS A 74 -15.57 8.77 -0.22
#